data_aa09dea0b54c698ce8535bf29c4f0c1f
#
_entry.id   aa09dea0b54c698ce8535bf29c4f0c1f
#
_cell.length_a   1.000
_cell.length_b   1.000
_cell.length_c   1.000
_cell.angle_alpha   90.00
_cell.angle_beta   90.00
_cell.angle_gamma   90.00
#
_symmetry.space_group_name_H-M   'P 1'
#
loop_
_entity.id
_entity.type
_entity.pdbx_description
1 polymer ?
#
loop_
_entity_poly.entity_id
_entity_poly.type
_entity_poly.pdbx_seq_one_letter_code
_entity_poly.pdbx_strand_id
1 'polypeptide(L)'
;MLNTVIETQMQQLASKSLDSSNKFGYDKSTKILYCYLLWAKKTSNNDLVKEVTKELSFEENFDLKTIEFGEEYTEDDCVSAVREIVDNNNGINEWMYSSPSSLNKLVTKIINLKDGESFCDFGSGDGKLLLNVFDAAHNNKFNCKYTGYEINAKQVLVSKCLMCMLNVDATIINCDFMRDINRGQFDKGYLFPPFGLRYSIDEWDSLKGIYGDLFTSRTESELLYLLKALENIKENGKLVTVFTTGAAFRSSGMLARKYLVENNFVEGIISLPARTLGFTAIPIDFWILKKDQKKSNVIKMLDASNNILDKGSKIAVELDVSTIIEEYNNNAKCVSIEDIKKNEYSLSINIYEVEKLTDSILNPVNIEDVCKIEKGSQYTISKFKDQISNTPTDYQLLTSINIQDGIVDYDSLPYVYPDPKLLKFKLEEGDIVVTTKSTVVKTFVANDLPDRNIIVTGGMIILKPDTSKVNPTYVKMFLDSSIGKSEFKSIIKGNTIGFVPFKEFKERMIISCPALEKQNKLSEQYNNMLWTINALTKQLADTKDELANIIENSLNEGE
;
A
#
# COMPACT_ATOMS: atom_id res chain seq x y z
N MET A 1 -23.03 -20.44 0.35
CA MET A 1 -23.52 -20.63 -1.03
C MET A 1 -24.79 -19.80 -1.14
N LEU A 2 -24.86 -18.94 -2.13
CA LEU A 2 -26.05 -18.11 -2.36
C LEU A 2 -27.29 -19.04 -2.39
N ASN A 3 -28.38 -18.60 -1.78
CA ASN A 3 -29.63 -19.35 -1.84
C ASN A 3 -29.96 -19.65 -3.31
N THR A 4 -29.90 -20.91 -3.72
CA THR A 4 -30.06 -21.33 -5.12
C THR A 4 -31.41 -20.88 -5.72
N VAL A 5 -32.44 -20.75 -4.88
CA VAL A 5 -33.76 -20.24 -5.28
C VAL A 5 -33.64 -18.77 -5.71
N ILE A 6 -33.03 -17.92 -4.88
CA ILE A 6 -32.87 -16.49 -5.21
C ILE A 6 -32.01 -16.31 -6.46
N GLU A 7 -30.94 -17.08 -6.61
CA GLU A 7 -30.09 -17.01 -7.80
C GLU A 7 -30.86 -17.40 -9.08
N THR A 8 -31.68 -18.45 -9.02
CA THR A 8 -32.53 -18.85 -10.13
C THR A 8 -33.55 -17.76 -10.49
N GLN A 9 -34.17 -17.12 -9.50
CA GLN A 9 -35.13 -16.03 -9.73
C GLN A 9 -34.44 -14.78 -10.32
N MET A 10 -33.23 -14.44 -9.85
CA MET A 10 -32.42 -13.36 -10.45
C MET A 10 -32.11 -13.64 -11.92
N GLN A 11 -31.76 -14.88 -12.27
CA GLN A 11 -31.51 -15.30 -13.67
C GLN A 11 -32.78 -15.14 -14.53
N GLN A 12 -33.93 -15.51 -13.98
CA GLN A 12 -35.22 -15.34 -14.64
C GLN A 12 -35.53 -13.86 -14.91
N LEU A 13 -35.31 -12.97 -13.95
CA LEU A 13 -35.43 -11.52 -14.16
C LEU A 13 -34.44 -11.01 -15.19
N ALA A 14 -33.18 -11.43 -15.11
CA ALA A 14 -32.14 -11.00 -16.04
C ALA A 14 -32.44 -11.39 -17.48
N SER A 15 -33.15 -12.50 -17.72
CA SER A 15 -33.57 -12.90 -19.06
C SER A 15 -34.55 -11.91 -19.71
N LYS A 16 -35.19 -11.05 -18.94
CA LYS A 16 -36.12 -10.01 -19.39
C LYS A 16 -35.46 -8.66 -19.64
N SER A 17 -34.19 -8.48 -19.25
CA SER A 17 -33.44 -7.26 -19.56
C SER A 17 -33.14 -7.19 -21.07
N LEU A 18 -33.16 -5.98 -21.61
CA LEU A 18 -32.79 -5.69 -22.99
C LEU A 18 -31.27 -5.73 -23.20
N ASP A 19 -30.50 -5.46 -22.16
CA ASP A 19 -29.04 -5.48 -22.23
C ASP A 19 -28.50 -6.90 -22.05
N SER A 20 -27.80 -7.39 -23.05
CA SER A 20 -27.17 -8.72 -23.02
C SER A 20 -26.08 -8.86 -21.96
N SER A 21 -25.42 -7.78 -21.56
CA SER A 21 -24.41 -7.78 -20.50
C SER A 21 -25.03 -8.08 -19.13
N ASN A 22 -26.30 -7.77 -18.95
CA ASN A 22 -27.07 -8.08 -17.75
C ASN A 22 -27.57 -9.52 -17.67
N LYS A 23 -27.35 -10.34 -18.72
CA LYS A 23 -27.88 -11.72 -18.80
C LYS A 23 -26.94 -12.79 -18.27
N PHE A 24 -25.65 -12.52 -18.22
CA PHE A 24 -24.62 -13.50 -17.80
C PHE A 24 -23.54 -12.85 -16.93
N GLY A 25 -23.25 -13.44 -15.79
CA GLY A 25 -22.09 -13.08 -14.96
C GLY A 25 -22.16 -11.68 -14.35
N TYR A 26 -23.30 -11.35 -13.75
CA TYR A 26 -23.51 -10.04 -13.16
C TYR A 26 -22.45 -9.67 -12.12
N ASP A 27 -22.02 -8.41 -12.17
CA ASP A 27 -21.25 -7.82 -11.08
C ASP A 27 -22.08 -7.75 -9.78
N LYS A 28 -21.40 -7.55 -8.67
CA LYS A 28 -22.02 -7.43 -7.34
C LYS A 28 -23.15 -6.41 -7.30
N SER A 29 -22.94 -5.24 -7.89
CA SER A 29 -23.92 -4.14 -7.95
C SER A 29 -25.19 -4.57 -8.66
N THR A 30 -25.05 -5.22 -9.81
CA THR A 30 -26.17 -5.75 -10.59
C THR A 30 -26.95 -6.85 -9.82
N LYS A 31 -26.24 -7.74 -9.11
CA LYS A 31 -26.89 -8.74 -8.23
C LYS A 31 -27.73 -8.11 -7.13
N ILE A 32 -27.24 -7.06 -6.49
CA ILE A 32 -27.99 -6.34 -5.46
C ILE A 32 -29.26 -5.71 -6.04
N LEU A 33 -29.18 -5.13 -7.25
CA LEU A 33 -30.35 -4.54 -7.91
C LEU A 33 -31.42 -5.59 -8.28
N TYR A 34 -31.02 -6.76 -8.79
CA TYR A 34 -31.97 -7.85 -9.03
C TYR A 34 -32.57 -8.39 -7.72
N CYS A 35 -31.76 -8.55 -6.68
CA CYS A 35 -32.23 -8.98 -5.37
C CYS A 35 -33.25 -7.98 -4.78
N TYR A 36 -33.02 -6.67 -4.98
CA TYR A 36 -33.97 -5.64 -4.61
C TYR A 36 -35.32 -5.79 -5.35
N LEU A 37 -35.35 -6.09 -6.65
CA LEU A 37 -36.60 -6.32 -7.38
C LEU A 37 -37.37 -7.52 -6.83
N LEU A 38 -36.69 -8.62 -6.48
CA LEU A 38 -37.33 -9.77 -5.85
C LEU A 38 -37.93 -9.41 -4.48
N TRP A 39 -37.18 -8.69 -3.67
CA TRP A 39 -37.62 -8.22 -2.37
C TRP A 39 -38.80 -7.25 -2.49
N ALA A 40 -38.72 -6.27 -3.40
CA ALA A 40 -39.76 -5.30 -3.65
C ALA A 40 -41.09 -5.95 -4.07
N LYS A 41 -41.03 -7.03 -4.88
CA LYS A 41 -42.20 -7.81 -5.25
C LYS A 41 -42.87 -8.48 -4.05
N LYS A 42 -42.11 -8.97 -3.09
CA LYS A 42 -42.63 -9.64 -1.88
C LYS A 42 -43.20 -8.66 -0.86
N THR A 43 -42.52 -7.53 -0.66
CA THR A 43 -42.91 -6.52 0.33
C THR A 43 -43.89 -5.50 -0.22
N SER A 44 -44.13 -5.48 -1.54
CA SER A 44 -44.89 -4.43 -2.24
C SER A 44 -44.27 -3.04 -2.09
N ASN A 45 -42.99 -2.93 -1.72
CA ASN A 45 -42.23 -1.69 -1.71
C ASN A 45 -41.84 -1.32 -3.14
N ASN A 46 -42.30 -0.19 -3.65
CA ASN A 46 -42.04 0.23 -5.02
C ASN A 46 -41.17 1.49 -5.13
N ASP A 47 -40.56 1.94 -4.03
CA ASP A 47 -39.90 3.26 -3.96
C ASP A 47 -38.79 3.44 -5.01
N LEU A 48 -37.99 2.41 -5.26
CA LEU A 48 -36.87 2.45 -6.21
C LEU A 48 -37.03 1.52 -7.43
N VAL A 49 -38.20 0.86 -7.58
CA VAL A 49 -38.42 -0.13 -8.66
C VAL A 49 -38.22 0.50 -10.04
N LYS A 50 -38.71 1.71 -10.25
CA LYS A 50 -38.62 2.40 -11.53
C LYS A 50 -37.15 2.74 -11.89
N GLU A 51 -36.39 3.24 -10.94
CA GLU A 51 -34.97 3.55 -11.11
C GLU A 51 -34.17 2.28 -11.37
N VAL A 52 -34.43 1.20 -10.62
CA VAL A 52 -33.75 -0.09 -10.77
C VAL A 52 -34.06 -0.75 -12.12
N THR A 53 -35.31 -0.76 -12.55
CA THR A 53 -35.69 -1.34 -13.85
C THR A 53 -35.08 -0.55 -15.02
N LYS A 54 -34.97 0.76 -14.89
CA LYS A 54 -34.29 1.61 -15.88
C LYS A 54 -32.80 1.32 -15.91
N GLU A 55 -32.12 1.23 -14.75
CA GLU A 55 -30.69 0.93 -14.65
C GLU A 55 -30.36 -0.47 -15.21
N LEU A 56 -31.25 -1.44 -15.00
CA LEU A 56 -31.14 -2.80 -15.51
C LEU A 56 -31.64 -2.96 -16.96
N SER A 57 -31.98 -1.86 -17.64
CA SER A 57 -32.43 -1.84 -19.04
C SER A 57 -33.62 -2.74 -19.32
N PHE A 58 -34.66 -2.68 -18.47
CA PHE A 58 -35.95 -3.28 -18.78
C PHE A 58 -36.76 -2.38 -19.75
N GLU A 59 -37.75 -2.96 -20.40
CA GLU A 59 -38.71 -2.17 -21.22
C GLU A 59 -39.45 -1.15 -20.36
N GLU A 60 -39.81 0.00 -20.94
CA GLU A 60 -40.51 1.09 -20.22
C GLU A 60 -41.85 0.65 -19.59
N ASN A 61 -42.53 -0.34 -20.20
CA ASN A 61 -43.80 -0.90 -19.75
C ASN A 61 -43.61 -2.15 -18.86
N PHE A 62 -42.38 -2.46 -18.43
CA PHE A 62 -42.10 -3.63 -17.57
C PHE A 62 -42.83 -3.50 -16.24
N ASP A 63 -43.71 -4.47 -15.96
CA ASP A 63 -44.43 -4.58 -14.69
C ASP A 63 -43.94 -5.81 -13.90
N LEU A 64 -43.21 -5.54 -12.83
CA LEU A 64 -42.66 -6.57 -11.93
C LEU A 64 -43.75 -7.48 -11.34
N LYS A 65 -44.99 -6.98 -11.18
CA LYS A 65 -46.13 -7.73 -10.62
C LYS A 65 -46.57 -8.87 -11.52
N THR A 66 -46.35 -8.76 -12.84
CA THR A 66 -46.76 -9.77 -13.82
C THR A 66 -45.81 -10.96 -13.89
N ILE A 67 -44.64 -10.86 -13.30
CA ILE A 67 -43.64 -11.95 -13.34
C ILE A 67 -44.05 -13.05 -12.36
N GLU A 68 -44.26 -14.25 -12.86
CA GLU A 68 -44.47 -15.45 -12.05
C GLU A 68 -43.11 -16.17 -11.89
N PHE A 69 -42.76 -16.51 -10.66
CA PHE A 69 -41.55 -17.26 -10.35
C PHE A 69 -41.88 -18.72 -10.08
N GLY A 70 -41.04 -19.64 -10.59
CA GLY A 70 -41.29 -21.08 -10.53
C GLY A 70 -41.20 -21.69 -9.14
N GLU A 71 -40.43 -21.06 -8.25
CA GLU A 71 -40.24 -21.51 -6.86
C GLU A 71 -40.60 -20.38 -5.91
N GLU A 72 -41.20 -20.74 -4.76
CA GLU A 72 -41.51 -19.78 -3.72
C GLU A 72 -40.25 -19.34 -2.98
N TYR A 73 -40.18 -18.02 -2.68
CA TYR A 73 -39.14 -17.40 -1.87
C TYR A 73 -39.80 -16.39 -0.92
N THR A 74 -39.09 -16.02 0.12
CA THR A 74 -39.54 -15.08 1.16
C THR A 74 -38.75 -13.76 1.11
N GLU A 75 -39.22 -12.77 1.86
CA GLU A 75 -38.46 -11.54 2.13
C GLU A 75 -37.11 -11.87 2.80
N ASP A 76 -37.10 -12.75 3.80
CA ASP A 76 -35.91 -13.15 4.54
C ASP A 76 -34.87 -13.85 3.64
N ASP A 77 -35.31 -14.60 2.63
CA ASP A 77 -34.41 -15.18 1.62
C ASP A 77 -33.68 -14.07 0.84
N CYS A 78 -34.38 -13.01 0.45
CA CYS A 78 -33.78 -11.88 -0.23
C CYS A 78 -32.80 -11.12 0.68
N VAL A 79 -33.17 -10.87 1.92
CA VAL A 79 -32.32 -10.22 2.93
C VAL A 79 -31.06 -11.05 3.19
N SER A 80 -31.20 -12.35 3.34
CA SER A 80 -30.05 -13.27 3.53
C SER A 80 -29.14 -13.28 2.30
N ALA A 81 -29.71 -13.36 1.11
CA ALA A 81 -28.98 -13.35 -0.15
C ALA A 81 -28.20 -12.03 -0.36
N VAL A 82 -28.82 -10.88 -0.10
CA VAL A 82 -28.14 -9.60 -0.27
C VAL A 82 -26.97 -9.43 0.72
N ARG A 83 -27.08 -9.92 1.95
CA ARG A 83 -25.97 -9.93 2.91
C ARG A 83 -24.83 -10.80 2.41
N GLU A 84 -25.12 -11.99 1.91
CA GLU A 84 -24.09 -12.86 1.32
C GLU A 84 -23.42 -12.21 0.09
N ILE A 85 -24.19 -11.56 -0.81
CA ILE A 85 -23.66 -10.84 -1.97
C ILE A 85 -22.72 -9.72 -1.50
N VAL A 86 -23.10 -8.97 -0.48
CA VAL A 86 -22.29 -7.85 0.05
C VAL A 86 -20.97 -8.35 0.67
N ASP A 87 -20.99 -9.51 1.32
CA ASP A 87 -19.79 -10.05 1.99
C ASP A 87 -18.83 -10.76 1.02
N ASN A 88 -19.34 -11.32 -0.08
CA ASN A 88 -18.53 -11.99 -1.10
C ASN A 88 -17.82 -10.98 -2.03
N ASN A 89 -16.49 -10.88 -1.95
CA ASN A 89 -15.64 -10.05 -2.81
C ASN A 89 -14.90 -10.93 -3.83
N ASN A 90 -15.60 -11.45 -4.83
CA ASN A 90 -15.04 -12.44 -5.77
C ASN A 90 -14.53 -11.87 -7.11
N GLY A 91 -14.61 -10.56 -7.35
CA GLY A 91 -14.20 -9.93 -8.62
C GLY A 91 -13.17 -8.82 -8.50
N ILE A 92 -12.18 -8.77 -9.41
CA ILE A 92 -11.12 -7.74 -9.42
C ILE A 92 -11.73 -6.33 -9.62
N ASN A 93 -12.79 -6.21 -10.42
CA ASN A 93 -13.45 -4.93 -10.72
C ASN A 93 -14.36 -4.44 -9.57
N GLU A 94 -14.72 -5.30 -8.63
CA GLU A 94 -15.62 -4.97 -7.51
C GLU A 94 -14.91 -4.17 -6.42
N TRP A 95 -13.58 -4.25 -6.35
CA TRP A 95 -12.75 -3.55 -5.35
C TRP A 95 -12.75 -2.03 -5.49
N MET A 96 -13.14 -1.49 -6.64
CA MET A 96 -13.18 -0.03 -6.85
C MET A 96 -14.26 0.66 -6.03
N TYR A 97 -15.33 -0.05 -5.64
CA TYR A 97 -16.50 0.54 -4.97
C TYR A 97 -16.83 -0.14 -3.64
N SER A 98 -16.03 -1.14 -3.23
CA SER A 98 -16.29 -1.93 -2.03
C SER A 98 -14.98 -2.28 -1.33
N SER A 99 -14.80 -1.81 -0.11
CA SER A 99 -13.62 -2.12 0.70
C SER A 99 -13.64 -3.57 1.23
N PRO A 100 -12.45 -4.19 1.45
CA PRO A 100 -12.36 -5.51 2.07
C PRO A 100 -13.03 -5.58 3.44
N SER A 101 -13.65 -6.72 3.75
CA SER A 101 -14.40 -6.91 5.01
C SER A 101 -13.53 -6.71 6.25
N SER A 102 -12.26 -7.17 6.25
CA SER A 102 -11.35 -6.97 7.38
C SER A 102 -10.97 -5.51 7.58
N LEU A 103 -10.80 -4.73 6.49
CA LEU A 103 -10.57 -3.28 6.58
C LEU A 103 -11.81 -2.57 7.15
N ASN A 104 -13.01 -2.92 6.68
CA ASN A 104 -14.25 -2.35 7.20
C ASN A 104 -14.46 -2.65 8.68
N LYS A 105 -14.10 -3.86 9.14
CA LYS A 105 -14.08 -4.23 10.57
C LYS A 105 -13.13 -3.34 11.36
N LEU A 106 -11.92 -3.07 10.82
CA LEU A 106 -10.96 -2.19 11.47
C LEU A 106 -11.50 -0.76 11.57
N VAL A 107 -12.04 -0.22 10.47
CA VAL A 107 -12.70 1.11 10.44
C VAL A 107 -13.78 1.17 11.52
N THR A 108 -14.72 0.23 11.53
CA THR A 108 -15.85 0.18 12.47
C THR A 108 -15.38 0.16 13.93
N LYS A 109 -14.34 -0.63 14.24
CA LYS A 109 -13.75 -0.71 15.59
C LYS A 109 -13.07 0.59 16.03
N ILE A 110 -12.33 1.25 15.15
CA ILE A 110 -11.62 2.52 15.45
C ILE A 110 -12.62 3.68 15.54
N ILE A 111 -13.61 3.75 14.64
CA ILE A 111 -14.71 4.74 14.67
C ILE A 111 -15.45 4.63 16.01
N ASN A 112 -15.80 3.42 16.42
CA ASN A 112 -16.45 3.15 17.71
C ASN A 112 -17.63 4.10 17.98
N LEU A 113 -18.60 4.09 17.05
CA LEU A 113 -19.79 4.94 17.06
C LEU A 113 -20.60 4.73 18.34
N LYS A 114 -21.06 5.82 18.95
CA LYS A 114 -21.84 5.80 20.20
C LYS A 114 -23.29 6.20 19.95
N ASP A 115 -24.12 5.93 20.93
CA ASP A 115 -25.52 6.30 20.88
C ASP A 115 -25.72 7.80 20.64
N GLY A 116 -26.61 8.14 19.73
CA GLY A 116 -26.93 9.52 19.33
C GLY A 116 -25.91 10.16 18.36
N GLU A 117 -24.76 9.52 18.07
CA GLU A 117 -23.77 10.07 17.16
C GLU A 117 -24.18 9.92 15.68
N SER A 118 -23.63 10.78 14.84
CA SER A 118 -23.76 10.75 13.38
C SER A 118 -22.48 10.27 12.72
N PHE A 119 -22.61 9.41 11.71
CA PHE A 119 -21.52 8.89 10.90
C PHE A 119 -21.67 9.30 9.44
N CYS A 120 -20.57 9.67 8.79
CA CYS A 120 -20.51 9.97 7.37
C CYS A 120 -19.44 9.15 6.65
N ASP A 121 -19.80 8.54 5.52
CA ASP A 121 -18.86 7.94 4.56
C ASP A 121 -18.71 8.90 3.36
N PHE A 122 -17.51 9.47 3.21
CA PHE A 122 -17.18 10.44 2.16
C PHE A 122 -16.71 9.77 0.86
N GLY A 123 -17.43 8.79 0.39
CA GLY A 123 -17.17 7.98 -0.79
C GLY A 123 -17.79 6.62 -0.58
N SER A 124 -19.12 6.59 -0.32
CA SER A 124 -19.79 5.43 0.27
C SER A 124 -19.89 4.20 -0.65
N GLY A 125 -19.59 4.36 -1.95
CA GLY A 125 -19.63 3.25 -2.90
C GLY A 125 -20.95 2.50 -2.87
N ASP A 126 -20.87 1.17 -2.75
CA ASP A 126 -22.04 0.27 -2.66
C ASP A 126 -22.74 0.27 -1.28
N GLY A 127 -22.24 1.04 -0.32
CA GLY A 127 -22.82 1.15 1.03
C GLY A 127 -22.38 0.08 2.02
N LYS A 128 -21.46 -0.81 1.66
CA LYS A 128 -21.01 -1.91 2.53
C LYS A 128 -20.47 -1.43 3.88
N LEU A 129 -19.64 -0.37 3.89
CA LEU A 129 -19.11 0.17 5.14
C LEU A 129 -20.22 0.78 6.01
N LEU A 130 -21.14 1.54 5.41
CA LEU A 130 -22.31 2.08 6.13
C LEU A 130 -23.10 0.96 6.83
N LEU A 131 -23.32 -0.15 6.12
CA LEU A 131 -23.96 -1.35 6.69
C LEU A 131 -23.15 -1.93 7.86
N ASN A 132 -21.84 -2.08 7.72
CA ASN A 132 -21.02 -2.63 8.81
C ASN A 132 -21.02 -1.73 10.06
N VAL A 133 -20.99 -0.40 9.87
CA VAL A 133 -21.08 0.56 10.99
C VAL A 133 -22.47 0.53 11.62
N PHE A 134 -23.55 0.43 10.80
CA PHE A 134 -24.90 0.25 11.29
C PHE A 134 -25.05 -1.02 12.10
N ASP A 135 -24.64 -2.17 11.58
CA ASP A 135 -24.76 -3.47 12.27
C ASP A 135 -24.05 -3.42 13.64
N ALA A 136 -22.86 -2.80 13.70
CA ALA A 136 -22.12 -2.66 14.96
C ALA A 136 -22.85 -1.76 15.98
N ALA A 137 -23.46 -0.67 15.55
CA ALA A 137 -24.24 0.22 16.42
C ALA A 137 -25.56 -0.44 16.83
N HIS A 138 -26.26 -1.09 15.89
CA HIS A 138 -27.54 -1.77 16.12
C HIS A 138 -27.39 -2.92 17.13
N ASN A 139 -26.32 -3.72 17.03
CA ASN A 139 -26.04 -4.79 17.99
C ASN A 139 -25.82 -4.25 19.42
N ASN A 140 -25.41 -2.99 19.57
CA ASN A 140 -25.31 -2.30 20.84
C ASN A 140 -26.58 -1.52 21.22
N LYS A 141 -27.62 -1.60 20.40
CA LYS A 141 -28.89 -0.85 20.55
C LYS A 141 -28.72 0.66 20.53
N PHE A 142 -27.75 1.16 19.78
CA PHE A 142 -27.52 2.58 19.58
C PHE A 142 -28.41 3.14 18.47
N ASN A 143 -28.92 4.35 18.67
CA ASN A 143 -29.69 5.08 17.67
C ASN A 143 -28.78 6.15 17.04
N CYS A 144 -28.24 5.87 15.86
CA CYS A 144 -27.27 6.71 15.17
C CYS A 144 -27.81 7.19 13.82
N LYS A 145 -27.22 8.24 13.27
CA LYS A 145 -27.54 8.76 11.93
C LYS A 145 -26.43 8.42 10.94
N TYR A 146 -26.81 8.00 9.74
CA TYR A 146 -25.87 7.57 8.71
C TYR A 146 -26.02 8.41 7.44
N THR A 147 -24.91 8.87 6.89
CA THR A 147 -24.87 9.61 5.63
C THR A 147 -23.79 9.05 4.73
N GLY A 148 -24.08 8.85 3.45
CA GLY A 148 -23.11 8.48 2.43
C GLY A 148 -23.11 9.50 1.29
N TYR A 149 -21.93 9.98 0.90
CA TYR A 149 -21.71 10.75 -0.31
C TYR A 149 -21.10 9.86 -1.37
N GLU A 150 -21.65 9.84 -2.57
CA GLU A 150 -21.14 9.03 -3.68
C GLU A 150 -21.36 9.74 -5.02
N ILE A 151 -20.34 9.80 -5.86
CA ILE A 151 -20.39 10.45 -7.17
C ILE A 151 -21.03 9.57 -8.24
N ASN A 152 -20.86 8.25 -8.14
CA ASN A 152 -21.38 7.30 -9.12
C ASN A 152 -22.86 7.02 -8.86
N ALA A 153 -23.72 7.47 -9.78
CA ALA A 153 -25.20 7.33 -9.65
C ALA A 153 -25.66 5.87 -9.53
N LYS A 154 -25.01 4.90 -10.21
CA LYS A 154 -25.32 3.47 -10.07
C LYS A 154 -25.03 2.99 -8.66
N GLN A 155 -23.88 3.37 -8.08
CA GLN A 155 -23.53 2.97 -6.71
C GLN A 155 -24.45 3.61 -5.68
N VAL A 156 -24.88 4.85 -5.90
CA VAL A 156 -25.93 5.50 -5.07
C VAL A 156 -27.21 4.68 -5.08
N LEU A 157 -27.66 4.22 -6.25
CA LEU A 157 -28.88 3.40 -6.36
C LEU A 157 -28.70 2.05 -5.66
N VAL A 158 -27.55 1.39 -5.86
CA VAL A 158 -27.21 0.12 -5.19
C VAL A 158 -27.22 0.28 -3.67
N SER A 159 -26.57 1.32 -3.16
CA SER A 159 -26.53 1.61 -1.73
C SER A 159 -27.93 1.90 -1.16
N LYS A 160 -28.77 2.68 -1.87
CA LYS A 160 -30.16 2.92 -1.47
C LYS A 160 -30.99 1.63 -1.42
N CYS A 161 -30.87 0.77 -2.42
CA CYS A 161 -31.53 -0.53 -2.45
C CYS A 161 -31.10 -1.40 -1.26
N LEU A 162 -29.79 -1.44 -0.99
CA LEU A 162 -29.23 -2.18 0.14
C LEU A 162 -29.80 -1.67 1.48
N MET A 163 -29.76 -0.36 1.71
CA MET A 163 -30.27 0.25 2.95
C MET A 163 -31.79 0.00 3.13
N CYS A 164 -32.55 0.10 2.04
CA CYS A 164 -34.01 -0.16 2.04
C CYS A 164 -34.31 -1.62 2.43
N MET A 165 -33.67 -2.60 1.79
CA MET A 165 -33.86 -4.03 2.08
C MET A 165 -33.49 -4.40 3.52
N LEU A 166 -32.48 -3.74 4.09
CA LEU A 166 -31.97 -4.03 5.43
C LEU A 166 -32.56 -3.11 6.50
N ASN A 167 -33.54 -2.30 6.14
CA ASN A 167 -34.21 -1.34 7.03
C ASN A 167 -33.22 -0.43 7.78
N VAL A 168 -32.22 0.09 7.05
CA VAL A 168 -31.23 1.04 7.57
C VAL A 168 -31.64 2.46 7.21
N ASP A 169 -31.92 3.28 8.22
CA ASP A 169 -32.22 4.72 8.02
C ASP A 169 -30.93 5.48 7.71
N ALA A 170 -30.55 5.51 6.42
CA ALA A 170 -29.37 6.20 5.92
C ALA A 170 -29.72 7.17 4.78
N THR A 171 -29.10 8.35 4.80
CA THR A 171 -29.20 9.35 3.73
C THR A 171 -28.06 9.14 2.73
N ILE A 172 -28.37 8.68 1.52
CA ILE A 172 -27.39 8.49 0.45
C ILE A 172 -27.54 9.62 -0.58
N ILE A 173 -26.48 10.39 -0.77
CA ILE A 173 -26.48 11.62 -1.58
C ILE A 173 -25.59 11.42 -2.81
N ASN A 174 -26.15 11.63 -4.01
CA ASN A 174 -25.37 11.63 -5.25
C ASN A 174 -24.73 13.01 -5.45
N CYS A 175 -23.45 13.12 -5.18
CA CYS A 175 -22.70 14.36 -5.41
C CYS A 175 -21.19 14.12 -5.54
N ASP A 176 -20.50 15.08 -6.15
CA ASP A 176 -19.05 15.20 -6.05
C ASP A 176 -18.71 15.86 -4.70
N PHE A 177 -18.28 15.05 -3.75
CA PHE A 177 -17.90 15.49 -2.41
C PHE A 177 -16.90 16.66 -2.43
N MET A 178 -15.98 16.70 -3.39
CA MET A 178 -14.97 17.76 -3.46
C MET A 178 -15.55 19.13 -3.85
N ARG A 179 -16.67 19.15 -4.57
CA ARG A 179 -17.30 20.37 -5.12
C ARG A 179 -18.49 20.84 -4.31
N ASP A 180 -19.14 19.94 -3.60
CA ASP A 180 -20.30 20.28 -2.79
C ASP A 180 -19.87 21.00 -1.50
N ILE A 181 -20.44 22.19 -1.28
CA ILE A 181 -20.13 23.06 -0.13
C ILE A 181 -21.17 22.96 1.00
N ASN A 182 -22.35 22.43 0.73
CA ASN A 182 -23.46 22.33 1.69
C ASN A 182 -23.45 20.98 2.41
N ARG A 183 -22.40 20.69 3.15
CA ARG A 183 -22.24 19.43 3.86
C ARG A 183 -22.66 19.54 5.30
N GLY A 184 -23.13 18.42 5.84
CA GLY A 184 -23.44 18.29 7.25
C GLY A 184 -22.19 18.32 8.14
N GLN A 185 -22.43 18.42 9.44
CA GLN A 185 -21.39 18.23 10.47
C GLN A 185 -21.61 16.88 11.16
N PHE A 186 -20.58 16.05 11.22
CA PHE A 186 -20.67 14.67 11.69
C PHE A 186 -19.77 14.42 12.90
N ASP A 187 -20.21 13.56 13.80
CA ASP A 187 -19.42 13.14 14.95
C ASP A 187 -18.29 12.22 14.52
N LYS A 188 -18.55 11.36 13.54
CA LYS A 188 -17.58 10.39 13.01
C LYS A 188 -17.61 10.40 11.49
N GLY A 189 -16.48 10.13 10.87
CA GLY A 189 -16.38 10.02 9.43
C GLY A 189 -15.36 9.00 8.97
N TYR A 190 -15.56 8.54 7.74
CA TYR A 190 -14.60 7.75 6.99
C TYR A 190 -14.38 8.36 5.62
N LEU A 191 -13.15 8.30 5.14
CA LEU A 191 -12.76 8.73 3.82
C LEU A 191 -11.83 7.69 3.18
N PHE A 192 -12.18 7.24 1.99
CA PHE A 192 -11.28 6.49 1.13
C PHE A 192 -11.10 7.26 -0.19
N PRO A 193 -10.08 8.13 -0.28
CA PRO A 193 -9.89 8.95 -1.47
C PRO A 193 -9.35 8.11 -2.64
N PRO A 194 -9.62 8.53 -3.89
CA PRO A 194 -9.02 7.89 -5.06
C PRO A 194 -7.51 8.09 -5.06
N PHE A 195 -6.75 6.98 -5.16
CA PHE A 195 -5.29 7.02 -5.15
C PHE A 195 -4.72 7.55 -6.46
N GLY A 196 -3.74 8.44 -6.34
CA GLY A 196 -2.99 8.95 -7.48
C GLY A 196 -3.78 9.79 -8.47
N LEU A 197 -4.97 10.25 -8.09
CA LEU A 197 -5.78 11.15 -8.90
C LEU A 197 -5.02 12.46 -9.15
N ARG A 198 -4.98 12.88 -10.41
CA ARG A 198 -4.37 14.15 -10.82
C ARG A 198 -5.43 15.03 -11.46
N TYR A 199 -5.66 16.18 -10.86
CA TYR A 199 -6.53 17.20 -11.43
C TYR A 199 -5.82 17.99 -12.53
N SER A 200 -6.57 18.54 -13.48
CA SER A 200 -6.10 19.63 -14.36
C SER A 200 -5.68 20.85 -13.51
N ILE A 201 -5.00 21.82 -14.11
CA ILE A 201 -4.62 23.04 -13.39
C ILE A 201 -5.86 23.79 -12.90
N ASP A 202 -6.83 23.99 -13.80
CA ASP A 202 -8.05 24.77 -13.51
C ASP A 202 -8.91 24.08 -12.44
N GLU A 203 -9.04 22.75 -12.50
CA GLU A 203 -9.75 21.99 -11.46
C GLU A 203 -9.05 22.08 -10.12
N TRP A 204 -7.72 21.90 -10.09
CA TRP A 204 -6.95 22.00 -8.86
C TRP A 204 -7.09 23.39 -8.23
N ASP A 205 -6.96 24.45 -9.03
CA ASP A 205 -7.10 25.82 -8.55
C ASP A 205 -8.51 26.12 -8.02
N SER A 206 -9.53 25.53 -8.59
CA SER A 206 -10.90 25.59 -8.09
C SER A 206 -11.10 24.83 -6.78
N LEU A 207 -10.50 23.65 -6.63
CA LEU A 207 -10.73 22.75 -5.50
C LEU A 207 -9.88 23.07 -4.26
N LYS A 208 -8.64 23.53 -4.45
CA LYS A 208 -7.71 23.77 -3.33
C LYS A 208 -8.19 24.86 -2.36
N GLY A 209 -8.94 25.88 -2.84
CA GLY A 209 -9.54 26.92 -2.00
C GLY A 209 -8.55 27.52 -1.00
N ILE A 210 -8.93 27.55 0.28
CA ILE A 210 -8.11 28.09 1.38
C ILE A 210 -6.85 27.27 1.67
N TYR A 211 -6.73 26.05 1.13
CA TYR A 211 -5.58 25.17 1.34
C TYR A 211 -4.50 25.31 0.27
N GLY A 212 -4.64 26.27 -0.67
CA GLY A 212 -3.74 26.40 -1.82
C GLY A 212 -2.27 26.46 -1.46
N ASP A 213 -1.93 27.17 -0.40
CA ASP A 213 -0.55 27.36 0.06
C ASP A 213 0.04 26.13 0.77
N LEU A 214 -0.78 25.14 1.06
CA LEU A 214 -0.33 23.87 1.68
C LEU A 214 0.22 22.86 0.68
N PHE A 215 0.15 23.13 -0.63
CA PHE A 215 0.51 22.18 -1.66
C PHE A 215 1.46 22.78 -2.69
N THR A 216 2.59 22.09 -2.93
CA THR A 216 3.54 22.44 -3.98
C THR A 216 3.32 21.63 -5.27
N SER A 217 2.41 20.65 -5.26
CA SER A 217 2.10 19.80 -6.40
C SER A 217 0.65 19.34 -6.40
N ARG A 218 0.06 19.20 -7.57
CA ARG A 218 -1.27 18.63 -7.80
C ARG A 218 -1.37 17.10 -7.54
N THR A 219 -0.25 16.47 -7.24
CA THR A 219 -0.19 15.03 -6.93
C THR A 219 -0.64 14.69 -5.52
N GLU A 220 -0.92 15.69 -4.69
CA GLU A 220 -1.34 15.53 -3.29
C GLU A 220 -2.87 15.60 -3.14
N SER A 221 -3.61 15.11 -4.12
CA SER A 221 -5.09 15.06 -4.07
C SER A 221 -5.62 14.33 -2.85
N GLU A 222 -4.97 13.23 -2.44
CA GLU A 222 -5.35 12.45 -1.24
C GLU A 222 -5.41 13.33 0.03
N LEU A 223 -4.38 14.17 0.25
CA LEU A 223 -4.35 15.10 1.39
C LEU A 223 -5.37 16.25 1.25
N LEU A 224 -5.67 16.70 0.03
CA LEU A 224 -6.72 17.69 -0.19
C LEU A 224 -8.09 17.12 0.13
N TYR A 225 -8.38 15.87 -0.28
CA TYR A 225 -9.60 15.16 0.12
C TYR A 225 -9.74 15.07 1.65
N LEU A 226 -8.65 14.75 2.34
CA LEU A 226 -8.62 14.71 3.80
C LEU A 226 -9.01 16.03 4.43
N LEU A 227 -8.38 17.14 3.99
CA LEU A 227 -8.68 18.48 4.54
C LEU A 227 -10.15 18.85 4.32
N LYS A 228 -10.68 18.55 3.13
CA LYS A 228 -12.10 18.77 2.80
C LYS A 228 -13.04 17.91 3.66
N ALA A 229 -12.72 16.65 3.91
CA ALA A 229 -13.50 15.79 4.79
C ALA A 229 -13.44 16.28 6.25
N LEU A 230 -12.28 16.72 6.69
CA LEU A 230 -12.08 17.19 8.06
C LEU A 230 -12.89 18.46 8.38
N GLU A 231 -13.17 19.32 7.37
CA GLU A 231 -14.10 20.46 7.53
C GLU A 231 -15.47 20.02 8.05
N ASN A 232 -15.92 18.84 7.65
CA ASN A 232 -17.24 18.30 7.96
C ASN A 232 -17.30 17.46 9.24
N ILE A 233 -16.21 17.39 9.97
CA ILE A 233 -16.15 16.73 11.28
C ILE A 233 -16.34 17.78 12.37
N LYS A 234 -17.24 17.50 13.30
CA LYS A 234 -17.49 18.34 14.48
C LYS A 234 -16.26 18.46 15.38
N GLU A 235 -16.24 19.48 16.24
CA GLU A 235 -15.32 19.51 17.36
C GLU A 235 -15.48 18.25 18.23
N ASN A 236 -14.36 17.67 18.67
CA ASN A 236 -14.24 16.36 19.32
C ASN A 236 -14.66 15.16 18.46
N GLY A 237 -14.96 15.38 17.19
CA GLY A 237 -15.27 14.32 16.24
C GLY A 237 -14.02 13.59 15.74
N LYS A 238 -14.23 12.42 15.13
CA LYS A 238 -13.16 11.55 14.62
C LYS A 238 -13.35 11.28 13.13
N LEU A 239 -12.25 11.36 12.37
CA LEU A 239 -12.19 10.96 10.97
C LEU A 239 -11.14 9.86 10.81
N VAL A 240 -11.50 8.82 10.09
CA VAL A 240 -10.57 7.76 9.70
C VAL A 240 -10.41 7.78 8.18
N THR A 241 -9.18 7.62 7.73
CA THR A 241 -8.88 7.55 6.29
C THR A 241 -7.77 6.56 5.98
N VAL A 242 -7.71 6.09 4.75
CA VAL A 242 -6.63 5.25 4.23
C VAL A 242 -5.91 5.98 3.11
N PHE A 243 -4.59 5.89 3.12
CA PHE A 243 -3.74 6.50 2.10
C PHE A 243 -2.71 5.51 1.58
N THR A 244 -2.19 5.79 0.39
CA THR A 244 -0.90 5.22 0.03
C THR A 244 0.17 5.75 0.99
N THR A 245 1.15 4.92 1.34
CA THR A 245 2.22 5.32 2.28
C THR A 245 2.99 6.57 1.85
N GLY A 246 2.94 6.91 0.56
CA GLY A 246 3.53 8.14 0.02
C GLY A 246 2.99 9.43 0.63
N ALA A 247 1.71 9.47 1.02
CA ALA A 247 1.10 10.64 1.65
C ALA A 247 1.81 11.02 2.97
N ALA A 248 2.40 10.04 3.66
CA ALA A 248 3.10 10.23 4.92
C ALA A 248 4.44 10.98 4.79
N PHE A 249 5.11 10.97 3.61
CA PHE A 249 6.49 11.50 3.52
C PHE A 249 6.80 12.33 2.27
N ARG A 250 5.96 12.32 1.21
CA ARG A 250 6.26 13.14 0.01
C ARG A 250 6.48 14.60 0.38
N SER A 251 7.55 15.20 -0.16
CA SER A 251 7.91 16.61 0.12
C SER A 251 6.82 17.60 -0.33
N SER A 252 6.12 17.28 -1.42
CA SER A 252 5.00 18.07 -1.94
C SER A 252 3.81 18.21 -0.98
N GLY A 253 3.62 17.24 -0.07
CA GLY A 253 2.58 17.25 0.97
C GLY A 253 3.07 17.73 2.35
N MET A 254 4.32 18.16 2.48
CA MET A 254 4.92 18.50 3.78
C MET A 254 4.16 19.60 4.51
N LEU A 255 3.76 20.66 3.83
CA LEU A 255 3.02 21.77 4.45
C LEU A 255 1.61 21.36 4.91
N ALA A 256 0.94 20.46 4.16
CA ALA A 256 -0.35 19.92 4.57
C ALA A 256 -0.20 19.04 5.83
N ARG A 257 0.83 18.18 5.90
CA ARG A 257 1.13 17.42 7.13
C ARG A 257 1.50 18.33 8.29
N LYS A 258 2.31 19.36 8.04
CA LYS A 258 2.61 20.39 9.05
C LYS A 258 1.31 20.98 9.62
N TYR A 259 0.40 21.41 8.75
CA TYR A 259 -0.90 21.95 9.15
C TYR A 259 -1.67 20.96 10.03
N LEU A 260 -1.78 19.69 9.63
CA LEU A 260 -2.49 18.65 10.39
C LEU A 260 -1.87 18.40 11.77
N VAL A 261 -0.55 18.34 11.84
CA VAL A 261 0.20 18.08 13.09
C VAL A 261 0.14 19.27 14.04
N GLU A 262 0.37 20.49 13.55
CA GLU A 262 0.39 21.69 14.38
C GLU A 262 -1.00 22.08 14.90
N ASN A 263 -2.06 21.72 14.17
CA ASN A 263 -3.44 21.86 14.64
C ASN A 263 -3.91 20.67 15.49
N ASN A 264 -3.02 19.73 15.80
CA ASN A 264 -3.32 18.57 16.65
C ASN A 264 -4.46 17.68 16.10
N PHE A 265 -4.55 17.55 14.77
CA PHE A 265 -5.59 16.74 14.16
C PHE A 265 -5.21 15.26 14.04
N VAL A 266 -3.94 14.89 14.07
CA VAL A 266 -3.47 13.51 13.92
C VAL A 266 -3.42 12.82 15.28
N GLU A 267 -4.32 11.87 15.53
CA GLU A 267 -4.32 11.02 16.73
C GLU A 267 -3.32 9.87 16.58
N GLY A 268 -3.33 9.21 15.41
CA GLY A 268 -2.43 8.09 15.19
C GLY A 268 -2.41 7.59 13.75
N ILE A 269 -1.44 6.71 13.48
CA ILE A 269 -1.22 6.07 12.17
C ILE A 269 -0.92 4.60 12.38
N ILE A 270 -1.52 3.75 11.55
CA ILE A 270 -1.29 2.31 11.50
C ILE A 270 -0.87 1.96 10.08
N SER A 271 0.34 1.44 9.88
CA SER A 271 0.75 0.89 8.59
C SER A 271 0.20 -0.53 8.43
N LEU A 272 -0.53 -0.78 7.34
CA LEU A 272 -1.19 -2.05 7.06
C LEU A 272 -0.41 -2.86 6.01
N PRO A 273 -0.61 -4.19 5.98
CA PRO A 273 0.08 -5.08 5.05
C PRO A 273 -0.11 -4.68 3.58
N ALA A 274 0.86 -5.03 2.74
CA ALA A 274 0.66 -5.05 1.29
C ALA A 274 -0.52 -5.96 0.93
N ARG A 275 -1.25 -5.61 -0.13
CA ARG A 275 -2.45 -6.33 -0.59
C ARG A 275 -3.65 -6.29 0.38
N THR A 276 -3.66 -5.42 1.37
CA THR A 276 -4.87 -5.16 2.19
C THR A 276 -6.06 -4.80 1.31
N LEU A 277 -5.84 -4.07 0.20
CA LEU A 277 -6.90 -3.65 -0.72
C LEU A 277 -7.16 -4.61 -1.89
N GLY A 278 -6.52 -5.74 -1.98
CA GLY A 278 -6.74 -6.73 -3.04
C GLY A 278 -6.40 -6.29 -4.48
N PHE A 279 -6.81 -5.12 -4.91
CA PHE A 279 -6.54 -4.60 -6.27
C PHE A 279 -5.13 -3.99 -6.42
N THR A 280 -4.40 -3.82 -5.35
CA THR A 280 -3.03 -3.28 -5.36
C THR A 280 -2.13 -4.02 -4.38
N ALA A 281 -0.88 -4.21 -4.78
CA ALA A 281 0.17 -4.69 -3.90
C ALA A 281 0.79 -3.59 -3.03
N ILE A 282 0.33 -2.33 -3.20
CA ILE A 282 0.84 -1.18 -2.45
C ILE A 282 0.33 -1.28 -1.01
N PRO A 283 1.21 -1.25 0.01
CA PRO A 283 0.79 -1.11 1.39
C PRO A 283 0.13 0.26 1.61
N ILE A 284 -0.75 0.32 2.58
CA ILE A 284 -1.51 1.52 2.91
C ILE A 284 -1.29 1.91 4.36
N ASP A 285 -1.39 3.18 4.63
CA ASP A 285 -1.44 3.73 5.99
C ASP A 285 -2.88 4.08 6.34
N PHE A 286 -3.29 3.65 7.52
CA PHE A 286 -4.59 3.93 8.11
C PHE A 286 -4.41 5.09 9.10
N TRP A 287 -4.95 6.26 8.76
CA TRP A 287 -4.80 7.47 9.57
C TRP A 287 -6.04 7.72 10.42
N ILE A 288 -5.82 8.03 11.69
CA ILE A 288 -6.84 8.35 12.67
C ILE A 288 -6.68 9.83 13.02
N LEU A 289 -7.70 10.61 12.68
CA LEU A 289 -7.73 12.03 12.94
C LEU A 289 -8.83 12.36 13.95
N LYS A 290 -8.59 13.39 14.76
CA LYS A 290 -9.51 13.86 15.78
C LYS A 290 -9.42 15.37 15.91
N LYS A 291 -10.55 16.04 15.88
CA LYS A 291 -10.66 17.46 16.24
C LYS A 291 -10.81 17.57 17.77
N ASP A 292 -9.72 17.48 18.51
CA ASP A 292 -9.73 17.59 19.97
C ASP A 292 -9.11 18.92 20.42
N GLN A 293 -9.78 19.62 21.31
CA GLN A 293 -9.26 20.86 21.91
C GLN A 293 -8.10 20.59 22.89
N LYS A 294 -7.98 19.35 23.38
CA LYS A 294 -6.84 18.94 24.23
C LYS A 294 -5.63 18.66 23.36
N LYS A 295 -4.61 19.50 23.46
CA LYS A 295 -3.36 19.29 22.73
C LYS A 295 -2.67 18.00 23.21
N SER A 296 -2.43 17.08 22.28
CA SER A 296 -1.53 15.95 22.49
C SER A 296 -0.11 16.36 22.08
N ASN A 297 0.90 15.96 22.84
CA ASN A 297 2.29 16.17 22.46
C ASN A 297 2.87 14.98 21.69
N VAL A 298 2.06 13.96 21.41
CA VAL A 298 2.49 12.74 20.74
C VAL A 298 1.45 12.29 19.72
N ILE A 299 1.92 11.58 18.68
CA ILE A 299 1.12 10.83 17.71
C ILE A 299 1.42 9.34 17.91
N LYS A 300 0.37 8.52 18.02
CA LYS A 300 0.53 7.06 18.10
C LYS A 300 0.88 6.48 16.73
N MET A 301 1.87 5.60 16.66
CA MET A 301 2.29 4.92 15.44
C MET A 301 2.43 3.42 15.67
N LEU A 302 1.85 2.61 14.77
CA LEU A 302 1.91 1.15 14.82
C LEU A 302 2.25 0.58 13.44
N ASP A 303 3.30 -0.24 13.35
CA ASP A 303 3.51 -1.11 12.19
C ASP A 303 2.73 -2.42 12.37
N ALA A 304 1.61 -2.52 11.67
CA ALA A 304 0.79 -3.72 11.62
C ALA A 304 0.99 -4.52 10.32
N SER A 305 2.11 -4.32 9.62
CA SER A 305 2.39 -4.97 8.32
C SER A 305 2.44 -6.51 8.39
N ASN A 306 2.61 -7.07 9.58
CA ASN A 306 2.66 -8.51 9.84
C ASN A 306 1.38 -9.07 10.49
N ASN A 307 0.38 -8.22 10.84
CA ASN A 307 -0.84 -8.64 11.55
C ASN A 307 -1.88 -9.18 10.57
N ILE A 308 -1.66 -10.41 10.12
CA ILE A 308 -2.44 -11.11 9.09
C ILE A 308 -2.93 -12.43 9.66
N LEU A 309 -4.25 -12.70 9.57
CA LEU A 309 -4.86 -13.99 9.96
C LEU A 309 -4.54 -15.08 8.95
N ASP A 310 -4.69 -14.78 7.66
CA ASP A 310 -4.36 -15.69 6.57
C ASP A 310 -3.59 -14.92 5.47
N LYS A 311 -2.53 -15.55 4.95
CA LYS A 311 -1.83 -15.06 3.75
C LYS A 311 -2.69 -15.19 2.49
N GLY A 312 -3.86 -15.78 2.64
CA GLY A 312 -5.03 -15.78 1.81
C GLY A 312 -4.83 -16.19 0.36
N SER A 313 -5.85 -15.95 -0.43
CA SER A 313 -5.77 -16.04 -1.88
C SER A 313 -4.72 -15.04 -2.40
N LYS A 314 -4.21 -15.26 -3.61
CA LYS A 314 -3.25 -14.35 -4.28
C LYS A 314 -3.73 -12.90 -4.43
N ILE A 315 -4.97 -12.59 -4.02
CA ILE A 315 -5.67 -11.35 -4.33
C ILE A 315 -5.64 -10.39 -3.13
N ALA A 316 -6.05 -10.78 -1.93
CA ALA A 316 -6.09 -9.93 -0.75
C ALA A 316 -5.64 -10.68 0.50
N VAL A 317 -5.15 -9.94 1.50
CA VAL A 317 -4.84 -10.49 2.84
C VAL A 317 -5.99 -10.19 3.79
N GLU A 318 -6.25 -11.10 4.74
CA GLU A 318 -7.18 -10.88 5.83
C GLU A 318 -6.43 -10.33 7.05
N LEU A 319 -6.85 -9.15 7.52
CA LEU A 319 -6.22 -8.49 8.67
C LEU A 319 -6.62 -9.17 9.98
N ASP A 320 -5.68 -9.36 10.90
CA ASP A 320 -5.97 -9.65 12.30
C ASP A 320 -6.37 -8.38 13.04
N VAL A 321 -7.63 -7.99 12.85
CA VAL A 321 -8.18 -6.76 13.40
C VAL A 321 -8.11 -6.73 14.93
N SER A 322 -8.23 -7.87 15.59
CA SER A 322 -8.23 -7.97 17.05
C SER A 322 -6.85 -7.60 17.59
N THR A 323 -5.82 -8.21 17.05
CA THR A 323 -4.42 -7.93 17.41
C THR A 323 -4.04 -6.49 17.05
N ILE A 324 -4.42 -5.99 15.87
CA ILE A 324 -4.16 -4.59 15.48
C ILE A 324 -4.73 -3.60 16.49
N ILE A 325 -5.99 -3.80 16.91
CA ILE A 325 -6.63 -2.90 17.89
C ILE A 325 -5.96 -3.00 19.26
N GLU A 326 -5.63 -4.20 19.71
CA GLU A 326 -4.94 -4.40 20.99
C GLU A 326 -3.56 -3.72 21.00
N GLU A 327 -2.76 -3.96 19.96
CA GLU A 327 -1.44 -3.36 19.84
C GLU A 327 -1.51 -1.83 19.69
N TYR A 328 -2.47 -1.31 18.91
CA TYR A 328 -2.66 0.13 18.78
C TYR A 328 -2.99 0.81 20.12
N ASN A 329 -3.80 0.16 20.96
CA ASN A 329 -4.17 0.70 22.25
C ASN A 329 -3.05 0.62 23.28
N ASN A 330 -2.32 -0.50 23.31
CA ASN A 330 -1.40 -0.83 24.39
C ASN A 330 0.09 -0.63 24.05
N ASN A 331 0.47 -0.90 22.78
CA ASN A 331 1.87 -1.02 22.37
C ASN A 331 2.28 -0.04 21.26
N ALA A 332 1.34 0.78 20.73
CA ALA A 332 1.69 1.77 19.72
C ALA A 332 2.77 2.73 20.23
N LYS A 333 3.77 2.98 19.39
CA LYS A 333 4.84 3.93 19.71
C LYS A 333 4.29 5.34 19.76
N CYS A 334 4.50 6.04 20.88
CA CYS A 334 4.17 7.45 21.02
C CYS A 334 5.33 8.31 20.51
N VAL A 335 5.17 8.91 19.34
CA VAL A 335 6.18 9.78 18.71
C VAL A 335 5.90 11.23 19.09
N SER A 336 6.92 11.94 19.59
CA SER A 336 6.75 13.33 20.02
C SER A 336 6.55 14.26 18.80
N ILE A 337 5.74 15.30 18.96
CA ILE A 337 5.55 16.34 17.94
C ILE A 337 6.89 17.00 17.56
N GLU A 338 7.81 17.12 18.51
CA GLU A 338 9.15 17.67 18.24
C GLU A 338 9.97 16.78 17.32
N ASP A 339 9.92 15.46 17.49
CA ASP A 339 10.61 14.53 16.61
C ASP A 339 9.99 14.52 15.20
N ILE A 340 8.67 14.68 15.12
CA ILE A 340 7.98 14.83 13.83
C ILE A 340 8.42 16.12 13.11
N LYS A 341 8.54 17.23 13.83
CA LYS A 341 9.05 18.50 13.29
C LYS A 341 10.49 18.37 12.80
N LYS A 342 11.38 17.73 13.57
CA LYS A 342 12.77 17.46 13.18
C LYS A 342 12.88 16.61 11.90
N ASN A 343 11.90 15.74 11.65
CA ASN A 343 11.82 14.91 10.47
C ASN A 343 10.91 15.52 9.37
N GLU A 344 10.86 16.84 9.23
CA GLU A 344 10.12 17.56 8.18
C GLU A 344 8.64 17.18 8.12
N TYR A 345 8.02 17.00 9.28
CA TYR A 345 6.63 16.54 9.42
C TYR A 345 6.33 15.23 8.69
N SER A 346 7.33 14.38 8.52
CA SER A 346 7.09 13.02 8.03
C SER A 346 6.27 12.23 9.05
N LEU A 347 5.25 11.55 8.56
CA LEU A 347 4.39 10.67 9.34
C LEU A 347 4.64 9.20 8.99
N SER A 348 5.74 8.90 8.29
CA SER A 348 6.14 7.54 7.95
C SER A 348 6.65 6.81 9.19
N ILE A 349 5.98 5.73 9.55
CA ILE A 349 6.27 4.94 10.75
C ILE A 349 7.71 4.43 10.78
N ASN A 350 8.22 4.02 9.62
CA ASN A 350 9.57 3.47 9.49
C ASN A 350 10.68 4.40 10.03
N ILE A 351 10.46 5.71 10.00
CA ILE A 351 11.43 6.69 10.52
C ILE A 351 11.53 6.61 12.04
N TYR A 352 10.44 6.22 12.69
CA TYR A 352 10.30 6.26 14.15
C TYR A 352 10.40 4.88 14.80
N GLU A 353 10.20 3.78 14.06
CA GLU A 353 10.30 2.42 14.59
C GLU A 353 11.73 1.98 14.86
N VAL A 354 12.67 2.59 14.17
CA VAL A 354 14.07 2.33 14.43
C VAL A 354 14.38 2.84 15.84
N GLU A 355 14.43 1.91 16.82
CA GLU A 355 15.28 2.15 17.98
C GLU A 355 16.62 2.60 17.40
N LYS A 356 17.07 3.80 17.75
CA LYS A 356 18.38 4.25 17.34
C LYS A 356 19.39 3.32 17.99
N LEU A 357 19.67 2.19 17.33
CA LEU A 357 20.84 1.38 17.60
C LEU A 357 22.12 2.21 17.40
N THR A 358 21.98 3.45 16.91
CA THR A 358 23.05 4.47 16.85
C THR A 358 23.71 4.70 18.19
N ASP A 359 22.99 4.60 19.31
CA ASP A 359 23.60 4.71 20.65
C ASP A 359 24.53 3.54 20.98
N SER A 360 24.43 2.44 20.22
CA SER A 360 25.31 1.27 20.31
C SER A 360 26.45 1.25 19.28
N ILE A 361 26.50 2.23 18.35
CA ILE A 361 27.57 2.33 17.35
C ILE A 361 28.85 2.85 18.04
N LEU A 362 29.85 1.99 18.11
CA LEU A 362 31.15 2.39 18.61
C LEU A 362 31.91 3.22 17.57
N ASN A 363 32.46 4.36 18.00
CA ASN A 363 33.16 5.30 17.11
C ASN A 363 32.34 5.66 15.87
N PRO A 364 31.15 6.28 16.03
CA PRO A 364 30.27 6.65 14.91
C PRO A 364 30.93 7.72 14.03
N VAL A 365 30.90 7.50 12.72
CA VAL A 365 31.30 8.48 11.71
C VAL A 365 30.25 8.56 10.60
N ASN A 366 30.12 9.72 9.98
CA ASN A 366 29.30 9.79 8.77
C ASN A 366 30.01 9.08 7.61
N ILE A 367 29.28 8.33 6.81
CA ILE A 367 29.85 7.56 5.70
C ILE A 367 30.60 8.45 4.69
N GLU A 368 30.18 9.72 4.51
CA GLU A 368 30.85 10.67 3.62
C GLU A 368 32.22 11.13 4.13
N ASP A 369 32.50 10.98 5.42
CA ASP A 369 33.82 11.34 6.00
C ASP A 369 34.91 10.30 5.66
N VAL A 370 34.49 9.11 5.26
CA VAL A 370 35.35 7.95 5.01
C VAL A 370 35.20 7.32 3.63
N CYS A 371 34.17 7.71 2.87
CA CYS A 371 33.95 7.25 1.49
C CYS A 371 33.55 8.44 0.60
N LYS A 372 34.12 8.54 -0.59
CA LYS A 372 33.54 9.39 -1.65
C LYS A 372 32.30 8.70 -2.20
N ILE A 373 31.19 9.41 -2.32
CA ILE A 373 29.90 8.85 -2.69
C ILE A 373 29.49 9.34 -4.09
N GLU A 374 29.26 8.43 -5.00
CA GLU A 374 28.89 8.71 -6.38
C GLU A 374 27.57 8.00 -6.76
N LYS A 375 26.85 8.56 -7.72
CA LYS A 375 25.66 7.88 -8.28
C LYS A 375 26.08 7.00 -9.43
N GLY A 376 25.45 5.85 -9.57
CA GLY A 376 25.48 5.10 -10.82
C GLY A 376 24.88 5.91 -11.99
N SER A 377 25.02 5.40 -13.20
CA SER A 377 24.49 6.01 -14.41
C SER A 377 23.00 6.31 -14.29
N GLN A 378 22.55 7.48 -14.79
CA GLN A 378 21.11 7.80 -14.82
C GLN A 378 20.33 7.01 -15.89
N TYR A 379 21.02 6.24 -16.72
CA TYR A 379 20.37 5.38 -17.70
C TYR A 379 19.72 4.18 -17.02
N THR A 380 18.45 3.96 -17.32
CA THR A 380 17.73 2.75 -16.92
C THR A 380 18.04 1.60 -17.89
N ILE A 381 17.83 0.35 -17.48
CA ILE A 381 18.00 -0.83 -18.34
C ILE A 381 17.23 -0.68 -19.66
N SER A 382 16.04 -0.09 -19.64
CA SER A 382 15.25 0.16 -20.84
C SER A 382 15.92 1.10 -21.86
N LYS A 383 16.74 2.04 -21.40
CA LYS A 383 17.52 2.93 -22.28
C LYS A 383 18.79 2.25 -22.84
N PHE A 384 19.24 1.18 -22.19
CA PHE A 384 20.37 0.40 -22.69
C PHE A 384 19.96 -0.74 -23.66
N LYS A 385 18.66 -1.00 -23.84
CA LYS A 385 18.19 -2.09 -24.74
C LYS A 385 18.80 -2.01 -26.13
N ASP A 386 18.90 -0.82 -26.68
CA ASP A 386 19.46 -0.58 -28.01
C ASP A 386 21.01 -0.52 -28.02
N GLN A 387 21.63 -0.59 -26.83
CA GLN A 387 23.08 -0.54 -26.66
C GLN A 387 23.68 -1.88 -26.21
N ILE A 388 22.83 -2.89 -25.96
CA ILE A 388 23.30 -4.23 -25.62
C ILE A 388 23.98 -4.83 -26.85
N SER A 389 25.19 -5.36 -26.65
CA SER A 389 25.95 -6.07 -27.66
C SER A 389 25.76 -7.58 -27.49
N ASN A 390 25.47 -8.26 -28.58
CA ASN A 390 25.43 -9.74 -28.60
C ASN A 390 26.83 -10.38 -28.73
N THR A 391 27.85 -9.56 -28.89
CA THR A 391 29.26 -9.98 -28.94
C THR A 391 30.03 -9.36 -27.80
N PRO A 392 31.06 -10.05 -27.25
CA PRO A 392 31.89 -9.48 -26.19
C PRO A 392 32.49 -8.13 -26.58
N THR A 393 32.47 -7.18 -25.63
CA THR A 393 33.11 -5.88 -25.71
C THR A 393 33.89 -5.60 -24.44
N ASP A 394 34.67 -4.53 -24.42
CA ASP A 394 35.37 -4.06 -23.22
C ASP A 394 34.44 -3.38 -22.19
N TYR A 395 33.11 -3.37 -22.43
CA TYR A 395 32.12 -2.73 -21.56
C TYR A 395 31.02 -3.71 -21.18
N GLN A 396 30.78 -3.82 -19.86
CA GLN A 396 29.68 -4.61 -19.31
C GLN A 396 28.83 -3.75 -18.37
N LEU A 397 27.54 -4.10 -18.22
CA LEU A 397 26.63 -3.40 -17.32
C LEU A 397 26.37 -4.20 -16.04
N LEU A 398 26.57 -3.55 -14.91
CA LEU A 398 26.12 -4.04 -13.60
C LEU A 398 24.76 -3.41 -13.28
N THR A 399 23.78 -4.27 -13.02
CA THR A 399 22.43 -3.91 -12.59
C THR A 399 22.14 -4.50 -11.21
N SER A 400 21.10 -4.01 -10.53
CA SER A 400 20.73 -4.54 -9.19
C SER A 400 20.33 -6.02 -9.18
N ILE A 401 19.95 -6.59 -10.33
CA ILE A 401 19.60 -8.00 -10.47
C ILE A 401 20.85 -8.88 -10.41
N ASN A 402 21.97 -8.38 -10.90
CA ASN A 402 23.24 -9.12 -10.93
C ASN A 402 23.90 -9.25 -9.57
N ILE A 403 23.47 -8.48 -8.57
CA ILE A 403 23.97 -8.60 -7.19
C ILE A 403 23.11 -9.65 -6.46
N GLN A 404 23.70 -10.82 -6.20
CA GLN A 404 23.04 -11.92 -5.48
C GLN A 404 23.90 -12.29 -4.27
N ASP A 405 23.30 -12.26 -3.10
CA ASP A 405 23.95 -12.55 -1.81
C ASP A 405 25.29 -11.81 -1.58
N GLY A 406 25.39 -10.58 -2.13
CA GLY A 406 26.58 -9.74 -2.02
C GLY A 406 27.73 -10.13 -2.95
N ILE A 407 27.44 -10.92 -3.99
CA ILE A 407 28.38 -11.39 -5.01
C ILE A 407 27.86 -10.98 -6.40
N VAL A 408 28.79 -10.79 -7.33
CA VAL A 408 28.51 -10.56 -8.74
C VAL A 408 29.31 -11.56 -9.58
N ASP A 409 28.60 -12.30 -10.42
CA ASP A 409 29.21 -13.08 -11.48
C ASP A 409 29.47 -12.16 -12.70
N TYR A 410 30.71 -11.76 -12.86
CA TYR A 410 31.11 -10.85 -13.93
C TYR A 410 30.94 -11.44 -15.33
N ASP A 411 31.05 -12.76 -15.50
CA ASP A 411 30.92 -13.40 -16.80
C ASP A 411 29.46 -13.43 -17.29
N SER A 412 28.51 -13.34 -16.37
CA SER A 412 27.08 -13.26 -16.69
C SER A 412 26.59 -11.84 -17.03
N LEU A 413 27.43 -10.82 -16.87
CA LEU A 413 27.03 -9.43 -17.12
C LEU A 413 26.84 -9.16 -18.62
N PRO A 414 25.77 -8.45 -19.02
CA PRO A 414 25.54 -8.13 -20.42
C PRO A 414 26.60 -7.16 -20.96
N TYR A 415 27.08 -7.44 -22.17
CA TYR A 415 27.95 -6.55 -22.90
C TYR A 415 27.19 -5.37 -23.52
N VAL A 416 27.83 -4.21 -23.60
CA VAL A 416 27.27 -3.02 -24.25
C VAL A 416 28.30 -2.41 -25.20
N TYR A 417 27.78 -1.67 -26.20
CA TYR A 417 28.66 -0.93 -27.11
C TYR A 417 29.45 0.14 -26.34
N PRO A 418 30.74 0.31 -26.64
CA PRO A 418 31.59 1.28 -25.97
C PRO A 418 31.04 2.71 -26.10
N ASP A 419 30.84 3.39 -24.97
CA ASP A 419 30.59 4.83 -24.88
C ASP A 419 31.51 5.44 -23.80
N PRO A 420 32.50 6.26 -24.18
CA PRO A 420 33.41 6.89 -23.22
C PRO A 420 32.73 7.72 -22.15
N LYS A 421 31.50 8.21 -22.40
CA LYS A 421 30.72 8.96 -21.40
C LYS A 421 30.29 8.10 -20.21
N LEU A 422 30.27 6.78 -20.37
CA LEU A 422 29.92 5.84 -19.32
C LEU A 422 31.08 5.57 -18.36
N LEU A 423 32.33 5.82 -18.77
CA LEU A 423 33.52 5.55 -17.96
C LEU A 423 33.51 6.23 -16.59
N LYS A 424 32.81 7.36 -16.46
CA LYS A 424 32.63 8.02 -15.16
C LYS A 424 31.80 7.21 -14.13
N PHE A 425 31.15 6.13 -14.57
CA PHE A 425 30.39 5.21 -13.73
C PHE A 425 31.04 3.82 -13.66
N LYS A 426 32.29 3.74 -14.10
CA LYS A 426 33.10 2.51 -14.04
C LYS A 426 33.43 2.19 -12.59
N LEU A 427 33.34 0.90 -12.24
CA LEU A 427 33.86 0.38 -10.98
C LEU A 427 35.37 0.33 -10.98
N GLU A 428 35.92 0.61 -9.82
CA GLU A 428 37.32 0.42 -9.49
C GLU A 428 37.47 -0.62 -8.38
N GLU A 429 38.65 -1.22 -8.27
CA GLU A 429 38.93 -2.23 -7.23
C GLU A 429 38.70 -1.64 -5.83
N GLY A 430 37.94 -2.35 -4.99
CA GLY A 430 37.58 -1.91 -3.65
C GLY A 430 36.36 -0.98 -3.58
N ASP A 431 35.75 -0.59 -4.70
CA ASP A 431 34.49 0.14 -4.68
C ASP A 431 33.37 -0.69 -4.06
N ILE A 432 32.44 -0.02 -3.36
CA ILE A 432 31.26 -0.67 -2.79
C ILE A 432 30.03 -0.18 -3.54
N VAL A 433 29.23 -1.11 -4.05
CA VAL A 433 27.94 -0.80 -4.69
C VAL A 433 26.81 -1.03 -3.70
N VAL A 434 25.89 -0.08 -3.62
CA VAL A 434 24.69 -0.14 -2.78
C VAL A 434 23.46 0.07 -3.66
N THR A 435 22.50 -0.85 -3.64
CA THR A 435 21.24 -0.68 -4.39
C THR A 435 20.36 0.36 -3.70
N THR A 436 19.76 1.27 -4.48
CA THR A 436 18.92 2.35 -3.94
C THR A 436 17.43 2.13 -4.21
N LYS A 437 17.07 1.17 -5.07
CA LYS A 437 15.68 0.84 -5.42
C LYS A 437 15.50 -0.66 -5.28
N SER A 438 15.13 -1.12 -4.10
CA SER A 438 14.89 -2.53 -3.82
C SER A 438 14.07 -2.65 -2.54
N THR A 439 13.28 -3.71 -2.41
CA THR A 439 12.64 -4.11 -1.14
C THR A 439 13.67 -4.47 -0.08
N VAL A 440 14.84 -4.94 -0.50
CA VAL A 440 16.00 -5.22 0.36
C VAL A 440 17.21 -4.53 -0.26
N VAL A 441 17.89 -3.69 0.53
CA VAL A 441 19.15 -3.07 0.10
C VAL A 441 20.20 -4.17 -0.04
N LYS A 442 20.82 -4.23 -1.21
CA LYS A 442 21.92 -5.15 -1.50
C LYS A 442 23.22 -4.36 -1.57
N THR A 443 24.27 -4.93 -1.06
CA THR A 443 25.63 -4.38 -1.10
C THR A 443 26.59 -5.37 -1.76
N PHE A 444 27.62 -4.85 -2.38
CA PHE A 444 28.65 -5.64 -3.07
C PHE A 444 29.97 -4.88 -3.03
N VAL A 445 31.09 -5.57 -2.81
CA VAL A 445 32.44 -5.01 -2.93
C VAL A 445 33.03 -5.47 -4.25
N ALA A 446 33.53 -4.55 -5.04
CA ALA A 446 34.20 -4.84 -6.30
C ALA A 446 35.61 -5.37 -6.03
N ASN A 447 35.75 -6.68 -5.99
CA ASN A 447 37.03 -7.39 -5.87
C ASN A 447 37.25 -8.26 -7.11
N ASP A 448 38.50 -8.49 -7.47
CA ASP A 448 38.89 -9.33 -8.60
C ASP A 448 38.21 -8.92 -9.92
N LEU A 449 38.18 -7.62 -10.18
CA LEU A 449 37.55 -7.07 -11.38
C LEU A 449 38.22 -7.63 -12.65
N PRO A 450 37.43 -8.06 -13.64
CA PRO A 450 37.97 -8.48 -14.93
C PRO A 450 38.62 -7.29 -15.67
N ASP A 451 39.49 -7.58 -16.62
CA ASP A 451 40.09 -6.55 -17.50
C ASP A 451 39.05 -5.98 -18.50
N ARG A 452 38.00 -5.37 -17.95
CA ARG A 452 36.84 -4.78 -18.66
C ARG A 452 36.29 -3.61 -17.87
N ASN A 453 35.53 -2.76 -18.55
CA ASN A 453 34.87 -1.62 -17.89
C ASN A 453 33.50 -2.02 -17.38
N ILE A 454 33.36 -2.30 -16.10
CA ILE A 454 32.08 -2.60 -15.47
C ILE A 454 31.37 -1.29 -15.14
N ILE A 455 30.27 -1.01 -15.81
CA ILE A 455 29.51 0.23 -15.68
C ILE A 455 28.31 0.02 -14.76
N VAL A 456 28.23 0.81 -13.69
CA VAL A 456 27.10 0.74 -12.73
C VAL A 456 25.91 1.50 -13.28
N THR A 457 24.75 0.81 -13.38
CA THR A 457 23.50 1.42 -13.88
C THR A 457 22.79 2.26 -12.82
N GLY A 458 21.71 2.96 -13.23
CA GLY A 458 20.88 3.77 -12.35
C GLY A 458 20.15 2.97 -11.28
N GLY A 459 19.88 3.62 -10.14
CA GLY A 459 19.28 2.98 -8.97
C GLY A 459 20.31 2.33 -8.04
N MET A 460 21.58 2.70 -8.19
CA MET A 460 22.68 2.28 -7.31
C MET A 460 23.56 3.46 -6.94
N ILE A 461 24.23 3.35 -5.80
CA ILE A 461 25.26 4.25 -5.28
C ILE A 461 26.59 3.52 -5.33
N ILE A 462 27.65 4.21 -5.69
CA ILE A 462 29.03 3.74 -5.64
C ILE A 462 29.71 4.45 -4.48
N LEU A 463 30.26 3.71 -3.53
CA LEU A 463 31.09 4.21 -2.47
C LEU A 463 32.55 3.91 -2.83
N LYS A 464 33.38 4.93 -2.81
CA LYS A 464 34.84 4.83 -2.99
C LYS A 464 35.50 5.04 -1.62
N PRO A 465 35.84 3.96 -0.89
CA PRO A 465 36.39 4.05 0.46
C PRO A 465 37.79 4.69 0.47
N ASP A 466 38.02 5.55 1.44
CA ASP A 466 39.38 6.00 1.78
C ASP A 466 40.07 4.88 2.56
N THR A 467 40.86 4.07 1.88
CA THR A 467 41.52 2.89 2.45
C THR A 467 42.53 3.20 3.55
N SER A 468 42.90 4.46 3.72
CA SER A 468 43.71 4.90 4.88
C SER A 468 42.87 4.98 6.17
N LYS A 469 41.55 5.02 6.08
CA LYS A 469 40.61 5.17 7.19
C LYS A 469 39.73 3.93 7.38
N VAL A 470 39.26 3.31 6.28
CA VAL A 470 38.33 2.19 6.33
C VAL A 470 38.71 1.07 5.36
N ASN A 471 38.41 -0.15 5.78
CA ASN A 471 38.52 -1.34 4.93
C ASN A 471 37.20 -1.52 4.16
N PRO A 472 37.19 -1.67 2.81
CA PRO A 472 35.98 -1.82 2.02
C PRO A 472 35.07 -2.98 2.47
N THR A 473 35.66 -4.15 2.73
CA THR A 473 34.91 -5.32 3.21
C THR A 473 34.27 -5.05 4.57
N TYR A 474 34.95 -4.34 5.47
CA TYR A 474 34.40 -3.96 6.77
C TYR A 474 33.20 -3.01 6.61
N VAL A 475 33.28 -2.02 5.73
CA VAL A 475 32.14 -1.11 5.45
C VAL A 475 30.94 -1.91 4.94
N LYS A 476 31.16 -2.84 3.97
CA LYS A 476 30.10 -3.74 3.50
C LYS A 476 29.50 -4.55 4.63
N MET A 477 30.34 -5.19 5.46
CA MET A 477 29.88 -5.98 6.61
C MET A 477 29.01 -5.17 7.55
N PHE A 478 29.38 -3.92 7.82
CA PHE A 478 28.58 -3.03 8.64
C PHE A 478 27.23 -2.74 7.99
N LEU A 479 27.20 -2.38 6.71
CA LEU A 479 25.98 -2.08 5.97
C LEU A 479 25.03 -3.29 5.92
N ASP A 480 25.54 -4.51 5.86
CA ASP A 480 24.77 -5.76 5.85
C ASP A 480 24.34 -6.23 7.25
N SER A 481 24.93 -5.68 8.31
CA SER A 481 24.60 -6.02 9.69
C SER A 481 23.17 -5.56 10.08
N SER A 482 22.66 -6.08 11.20
CA SER A 482 21.40 -5.62 11.76
C SER A 482 21.40 -4.11 12.07
N ILE A 483 22.52 -3.57 12.52
CA ILE A 483 22.72 -2.14 12.80
C ILE A 483 22.70 -1.36 11.48
N GLY A 484 23.48 -1.75 10.48
CA GLY A 484 23.50 -1.10 9.17
C GLY A 484 22.14 -1.15 8.47
N LYS A 485 21.44 -2.29 8.53
CA LYS A 485 20.07 -2.42 8.03
C LYS A 485 19.09 -1.52 8.77
N SER A 486 19.29 -1.31 10.07
CA SER A 486 18.52 -0.35 10.85
C SER A 486 18.77 1.08 10.38
N GLU A 487 20.04 1.47 10.16
CA GLU A 487 20.38 2.78 9.60
C GLU A 487 19.75 2.98 8.21
N PHE A 488 19.78 1.97 7.32
CA PHE A 488 19.06 2.04 6.03
C PHE A 488 17.56 2.26 6.22
N LYS A 489 16.91 1.55 7.13
CA LYS A 489 15.48 1.73 7.41
C LYS A 489 15.16 3.17 7.82
N SER A 490 16.06 3.84 8.55
CA SER A 490 15.87 5.22 9.01
C SER A 490 15.87 6.25 7.88
N ILE A 491 16.51 5.94 6.74
CA ILE A 491 16.66 6.83 5.59
C ILE A 491 15.90 6.37 4.34
N ILE A 492 15.41 5.12 4.31
CA ILE A 492 14.60 4.60 3.20
C ILE A 492 13.27 5.35 3.14
N LYS A 493 12.88 5.78 1.93
CA LYS A 493 11.57 6.36 1.63
C LYS A 493 10.81 5.43 0.70
N GLY A 494 9.52 5.20 0.99
CA GLY A 494 8.64 4.32 0.21
C GLY A 494 8.53 2.90 0.79
N ASN A 495 7.31 2.38 0.86
CA ASN A 495 7.00 1.11 1.52
C ASN A 495 6.75 -0.07 0.56
N THR A 496 6.52 0.17 -0.72
CA THR A 496 6.30 -0.91 -1.72
C THR A 496 7.58 -1.30 -2.45
N ILE A 497 8.31 -0.29 -2.87
CA ILE A 497 9.68 -0.40 -3.35
C ILE A 497 10.40 0.72 -2.62
N GLY A 498 10.99 0.40 -1.48
CA GLY A 498 11.79 1.34 -0.74
C GLY A 498 12.89 1.90 -1.65
N PHE A 499 13.13 3.20 -1.58
CA PHE A 499 14.30 3.77 -2.23
C PHE A 499 15.11 4.55 -1.21
N VAL A 500 16.43 4.47 -1.34
CA VAL A 500 17.39 5.22 -0.54
C VAL A 500 17.67 6.53 -1.26
N PRO A 501 17.19 7.70 -0.76
CA PRO A 501 17.49 8.98 -1.38
C PRO A 501 18.99 9.28 -1.24
N PHE A 502 19.62 9.64 -2.34
CA PHE A 502 21.08 9.88 -2.39
C PHE A 502 21.52 10.94 -1.36
N LYS A 503 20.77 12.02 -1.22
CA LYS A 503 21.07 13.09 -0.26
C LYS A 503 21.01 12.58 1.17
N GLU A 504 19.93 11.86 1.52
CA GLU A 504 19.74 11.28 2.86
C GLU A 504 20.85 10.27 3.19
N PHE A 505 21.16 9.38 2.25
CA PHE A 505 22.25 8.43 2.42
C PHE A 505 23.58 9.14 2.70
N LYS A 506 23.91 10.15 1.90
CA LYS A 506 25.14 10.91 2.04
C LYS A 506 25.24 11.66 3.37
N GLU A 507 24.15 12.34 3.78
CA GLU A 507 24.17 13.26 4.93
C GLU A 507 23.87 12.55 6.27
N ARG A 508 23.21 11.39 6.25
CA ARG A 508 22.66 10.78 7.48
C ARG A 508 23.14 9.36 7.76
N MET A 509 23.80 8.68 6.81
CA MET A 509 24.25 7.31 7.03
C MET A 509 25.45 7.30 7.95
N ILE A 510 25.28 6.71 9.13
CA ILE A 510 26.33 6.57 10.16
C ILE A 510 26.84 5.14 10.16
N ILE A 511 28.17 4.98 10.22
CA ILE A 511 28.82 3.69 10.34
C ILE A 511 29.75 3.64 11.57
N SER A 512 30.02 2.45 12.08
CA SER A 512 31.08 2.23 13.07
C SER A 512 32.44 2.28 12.40
N CYS A 513 33.38 3.05 12.94
CA CYS A 513 34.74 3.16 12.40
C CYS A 513 35.80 2.88 13.49
N PRO A 514 36.01 1.62 13.91
CA PRO A 514 37.07 1.27 14.82
C PRO A 514 38.47 1.40 14.15
N ALA A 515 39.54 1.26 14.89
CA ALA A 515 40.91 1.28 14.36
C ALA A 515 41.06 0.33 13.16
N LEU A 516 41.79 0.74 12.12
CA LEU A 516 41.95 0.00 10.85
C LEU A 516 42.44 -1.43 11.03
N GLU A 517 43.35 -1.67 11.99
CA GLU A 517 43.80 -3.02 12.35
C GLU A 517 42.67 -3.96 12.75
N LYS A 518 41.71 -3.46 13.56
CA LYS A 518 40.53 -4.23 13.96
C LYS A 518 39.57 -4.47 12.77
N GLN A 519 39.42 -3.47 11.89
CA GLN A 519 38.62 -3.61 10.68
C GLN A 519 39.21 -4.69 9.77
N ASN A 520 40.53 -4.68 9.54
CA ASN A 520 41.25 -5.67 8.71
C ASN A 520 41.09 -7.10 9.26
N LYS A 521 41.25 -7.27 10.57
CA LYS A 521 41.05 -8.58 11.21
C LYS A 521 39.63 -9.12 11.04
N LEU A 522 38.61 -8.26 11.20
CA LEU A 522 37.21 -8.65 11.00
C LEU A 522 36.91 -8.96 9.53
N SER A 523 37.48 -8.21 8.61
CA SER A 523 37.35 -8.43 7.17
C SER A 523 37.96 -9.74 6.72
N GLU A 524 39.13 -10.10 7.26
CA GLU A 524 39.78 -11.39 6.99
C GLU A 524 38.93 -12.57 7.49
N GLN A 525 38.41 -12.48 8.70
CA GLN A 525 37.51 -13.51 9.24
C GLN A 525 36.23 -13.66 8.38
N TYR A 526 35.65 -12.56 7.96
CA TYR A 526 34.46 -12.55 7.11
C TYR A 526 34.74 -13.19 5.74
N ASN A 527 35.84 -12.82 5.09
CA ASN A 527 36.21 -13.36 3.79
C ASN A 527 36.48 -14.89 3.88
N ASN A 528 37.12 -15.36 4.94
CA ASN A 528 37.34 -16.78 5.18
C ASN A 528 36.03 -17.56 5.35
N MET A 529 35.04 -16.96 6.06
CA MET A 529 33.70 -17.56 6.19
C MET A 529 32.95 -17.57 4.87
N LEU A 530 33.01 -16.49 4.10
CA LEU A 530 32.39 -16.42 2.75
C LEU A 530 32.98 -17.45 1.81
N TRP A 531 34.31 -17.59 1.81
CA TRP A 531 35.00 -18.62 1.01
C TRP A 531 34.48 -20.03 1.38
N THR A 532 34.32 -20.30 2.66
CA THR A 532 33.82 -21.60 3.16
C THR A 532 32.36 -21.81 2.71
N ILE A 533 31.49 -20.78 2.81
CA ILE A 533 30.09 -20.83 2.35
C ILE A 533 30.04 -21.12 0.86
N ASN A 534 30.84 -20.42 0.05
CA ASN A 534 30.86 -20.59 -1.39
C ASN A 534 31.32 -21.99 -1.79
N ALA A 535 32.36 -22.52 -1.11
CA ALA A 535 32.85 -23.88 -1.34
C ALA A 535 31.77 -24.94 -1.03
N LEU A 536 31.08 -24.80 0.11
CA LEU A 536 29.97 -25.69 0.50
C LEU A 536 28.76 -25.57 -0.45
N THR A 537 28.43 -24.37 -0.90
CA THR A 537 27.33 -24.14 -1.83
C THR A 537 27.63 -24.80 -3.18
N LYS A 538 28.86 -24.67 -3.68
CA LYS A 538 29.30 -25.34 -4.90
C LYS A 538 29.23 -26.85 -4.74
N GLN A 539 29.78 -27.41 -3.64
CA GLN A 539 29.71 -28.82 -3.35
C GLN A 539 28.28 -29.35 -3.29
N LEU A 540 27.34 -28.55 -2.71
CA LEU A 540 25.90 -28.89 -2.69
C LEU A 540 25.28 -28.92 -4.08
N ALA A 541 25.66 -27.97 -4.93
CA ALA A 541 25.18 -27.93 -6.33
C ALA A 541 25.71 -29.14 -7.11
N ASP A 542 27.02 -29.40 -7.05
CA ASP A 542 27.67 -30.55 -7.70
C ASP A 542 27.03 -31.89 -7.27
N THR A 543 26.75 -32.03 -5.95
CA THR A 543 26.12 -33.25 -5.39
C THR A 543 24.67 -33.40 -5.88
N LYS A 544 23.93 -32.27 -6.05
CA LYS A 544 22.56 -32.32 -6.62
C LYS A 544 22.56 -32.72 -8.08
N ASP A 545 23.55 -32.25 -8.84
CA ASP A 545 23.71 -32.60 -10.25
C ASP A 545 24.11 -34.07 -10.40
N GLU A 546 25.00 -34.56 -9.54
CA GLU A 546 25.33 -35.99 -9.48
C GLU A 546 24.12 -36.85 -9.15
N LEU A 547 23.28 -36.41 -8.19
CA LEU A 547 22.03 -37.11 -7.82
C LEU A 547 21.08 -37.18 -9.01
N ALA A 548 20.91 -36.07 -9.74
CA ALA A 548 20.07 -36.03 -10.94
C ALA A 548 20.61 -36.99 -12.02
N ASN A 549 21.93 -37.01 -12.23
CA ASN A 549 22.58 -37.90 -13.21
C ASN A 549 22.42 -39.39 -12.85
N ILE A 550 22.42 -39.72 -11.55
CA ILE A 550 22.19 -41.13 -11.10
C ILE A 550 20.77 -41.57 -11.53
N ILE A 551 19.76 -40.70 -11.37
CA ILE A 551 18.38 -41.01 -11.75
C ILE A 551 18.27 -41.13 -13.28
N GLU A 552 18.87 -40.20 -14.03
CA GLU A 552 18.85 -40.23 -15.52
C GLU A 552 19.59 -41.46 -16.08
N ASN A 553 20.76 -41.81 -15.51
CA ASN A 553 21.51 -42.99 -15.93
C ASN A 553 20.74 -44.28 -15.59
N SER A 554 20.07 -44.34 -14.42
CA SER A 554 19.28 -45.52 -14.04
C SER A 554 18.02 -45.72 -14.92
N LEU A 555 17.46 -44.64 -15.48
CA LEU A 555 16.35 -44.71 -16.45
C LEU A 555 16.82 -45.14 -17.85
N ASN A 556 18.06 -44.82 -18.21
CA ASN A 556 18.62 -45.17 -19.51
C ASN A 556 19.25 -46.60 -19.55
N GLU A 557 19.56 -47.21 -18.38
CA GLU A 557 20.02 -48.59 -18.27
C GLU A 557 18.87 -49.62 -18.19
N GLY A 558 17.61 -49.13 -18.23
CA GLY A 558 16.39 -49.96 -18.14
C GLY A 558 15.74 -50.33 -19.49
N GLU A 559 16.45 -50.21 -20.65
CA GLU A 559 16.02 -50.76 -21.95
C GLU A 559 16.71 -52.06 -22.31
#